data_aadc93a6bcb8bcb638f39e2d4d826773
#
_entry.id   aadc93a6bcb8bcb638f39e2d4d826773
#
_cell.length_a   1.000
_cell.length_b   1.000
_cell.length_c   1.000
_cell.angle_alpha   90.00
_cell.angle_beta   90.00
_cell.angle_gamma   90.00
#
_symmetry.space_group_name_H-M   'P 1'
#
loop_
_entity.id
_entity.type
_entity.pdbx_description
1 polymer ?
#
loop_
_entity_poly.entity_id
_entity_poly.type
_entity_poly.pdbx_seq_one_letter_code
_entity_poly.pdbx_strand_id
1 'polypeptide(L)'
;MKRRLLVLTLLGLSAAAAQAAPITTVVSANGNGGNYGGSLSVLNDGIFPTEASQWNLADKVSWNGKGNRFVFAFGDLYRIDSVRLSVDNNDGYLLEYSTDYSAWASLLTVSSGVGEISWGMDTMATDPSDPEHVSQLAFTPREARYVRIQATDGDNSYSIGEVAFTGERADNGSTNPVPEPAGLALIALGLAGMGLARRRRV
;
A
#
# COMPACT_ATOMS: atom_id res chain seq x y z
N MET A 1 -36.61 37.44 -39.14
CA MET A 1 -36.59 36.50 -38.01
C MET A 1 -35.17 35.95 -37.87
N LYS A 2 -34.37 36.38 -36.86
CA LYS A 2 -33.02 35.89 -36.62
C LYS A 2 -33.08 34.85 -35.48
N ARG A 3 -32.86 33.55 -35.81
CA ARG A 3 -32.77 32.46 -34.82
C ARG A 3 -31.44 32.58 -34.10
N ARG A 4 -31.48 32.80 -32.81
CA ARG A 4 -30.31 32.71 -31.90
C ARG A 4 -30.10 31.25 -31.51
N LEU A 5 -28.99 30.66 -31.97
CA LEU A 5 -28.57 29.34 -31.57
C LEU A 5 -27.95 29.46 -30.17
N LEU A 6 -28.58 28.82 -29.17
CA LEU A 6 -28.05 28.73 -27.79
C LEU A 6 -27.14 27.49 -27.74
N VAL A 7 -25.84 27.71 -27.71
CA VAL A 7 -24.87 26.61 -27.49
C VAL A 7 -24.74 26.40 -25.96
N LEU A 8 -25.29 25.32 -25.47
CA LEU A 8 -25.17 24.89 -24.09
C LEU A 8 -23.88 24.08 -23.96
N THR A 9 -22.81 24.64 -23.39
CA THR A 9 -21.56 23.92 -23.12
C THR A 9 -21.73 23.20 -21.79
N LEU A 10 -21.83 21.87 -21.83
CA LEU A 10 -21.84 21.00 -20.66
C LEU A 10 -20.40 20.90 -20.15
N LEU A 11 -20.07 21.55 -19.03
CA LEU A 11 -18.81 21.28 -18.32
C LEU A 11 -18.97 19.99 -17.53
N GLY A 12 -18.32 18.92 -18.02
CA GLY A 12 -18.17 17.70 -17.24
C GLY A 12 -17.21 17.93 -16.07
N LEU A 13 -17.69 17.86 -14.82
CA LEU A 13 -16.84 17.73 -13.65
C LEU A 13 -16.29 16.28 -13.63
N SER A 14 -15.02 16.12 -13.97
CA SER A 14 -14.29 14.88 -13.68
C SER A 14 -13.90 14.92 -12.20
N ALA A 15 -14.54 14.10 -11.37
CA ALA A 15 -14.04 13.78 -10.04
C ALA A 15 -12.76 12.96 -10.24
N ALA A 16 -11.60 13.49 -9.84
CA ALA A 16 -10.40 12.70 -9.70
C ALA A 16 -10.61 11.75 -8.52
N ALA A 17 -10.66 10.45 -8.77
CA ALA A 17 -10.58 9.47 -7.70
C ALA A 17 -9.22 9.63 -7.01
N ALA A 18 -9.23 9.80 -5.69
CA ALA A 18 -8.01 9.73 -4.90
C ALA A 18 -7.46 8.30 -5.04
N GLN A 19 -6.27 8.18 -5.59
CA GLN A 19 -5.58 6.90 -5.73
C GLN A 19 -4.79 6.66 -4.45
N ALA A 20 -4.91 5.46 -3.87
CA ALA A 20 -4.14 5.05 -2.71
C ALA A 20 -2.64 5.21 -3.01
N ALA A 21 -1.91 5.86 -2.11
CA ALA A 21 -0.50 6.16 -2.28
C ALA A 21 0.38 5.17 -1.48
N PRO A 22 1.62 4.90 -1.92
CA PRO A 22 2.58 4.12 -1.14
C PRO A 22 2.80 4.74 0.26
N ILE A 23 2.79 3.89 1.29
CA ILE A 23 3.04 4.29 2.67
C ILE A 23 4.50 4.03 3.00
N THR A 24 5.23 5.06 3.41
CA THR A 24 6.61 4.91 3.87
C THR A 24 6.64 4.27 5.25
N THR A 25 7.52 3.29 5.45
CA THR A 25 7.64 2.54 6.69
C THR A 25 9.05 2.59 7.28
N VAL A 26 9.16 2.36 8.59
CA VAL A 26 10.41 2.06 9.28
C VAL A 26 10.32 0.63 9.80
N VAL A 27 11.32 -0.19 9.46
CA VAL A 27 11.30 -1.62 9.81
C VAL A 27 12.15 -1.90 11.03
N SER A 28 11.64 -2.73 11.94
CA SER A 28 12.37 -3.26 13.10
C SER A 28 12.11 -4.75 13.26
N ALA A 29 13.10 -5.47 13.79
CA ALA A 29 12.92 -6.87 14.19
C ALA A 29 12.50 -6.94 15.65
N ASN A 30 11.51 -7.80 15.94
CA ASN A 30 10.97 -8.06 17.27
C ASN A 30 10.64 -9.55 17.39
N GLY A 31 10.58 -10.07 18.61
CA GLY A 31 10.25 -11.46 18.88
C GLY A 31 11.42 -12.26 19.46
N ASN A 32 11.15 -13.52 19.78
CA ASN A 32 12.09 -14.43 20.47
C ASN A 32 12.72 -15.46 19.51
N GLY A 33 12.73 -15.18 18.21
CA GLY A 33 13.12 -16.13 17.15
C GLY A 33 14.62 -16.30 16.95
N GLY A 34 15.45 -15.53 17.65
CA GLY A 34 16.90 -15.62 17.50
C GLY A 34 17.43 -14.78 16.33
N ASN A 35 18.57 -15.19 15.77
CA ASN A 35 19.25 -14.46 14.73
C ASN A 35 18.52 -14.57 13.38
N TYR A 36 18.60 -13.51 12.61
CA TYR A 36 18.23 -13.48 11.20
C TYR A 36 19.43 -12.99 10.36
N GLY A 37 19.47 -13.37 9.09
CA GLY A 37 20.42 -12.90 8.09
C GLY A 37 19.81 -11.78 7.25
N GLY A 38 20.67 -10.98 6.60
CA GLY A 38 20.24 -9.88 5.75
C GLY A 38 20.08 -8.53 6.49
N SER A 39 19.82 -7.48 5.73
CA SER A 39 19.56 -6.13 6.25
C SER A 39 18.05 -5.86 6.31
N LEU A 40 17.55 -5.27 7.41
CA LEU A 40 16.14 -4.87 7.49
C LEU A 40 15.74 -3.84 6.43
N SER A 41 16.70 -3.09 5.87
CA SER A 41 16.41 -2.10 4.83
C SER A 41 15.89 -2.70 3.52
N VAL A 42 16.18 -3.98 3.24
CA VAL A 42 15.67 -4.65 2.04
C VAL A 42 14.17 -4.96 2.12
N LEU A 43 13.58 -4.87 3.31
CA LEU A 43 12.15 -5.14 3.50
C LEU A 43 11.22 -3.99 3.09
N ASN A 44 11.80 -2.80 2.80
CA ASN A 44 11.04 -1.60 2.45
C ASN A 44 11.83 -0.63 1.55
N ASP A 45 12.72 -1.16 0.70
CA ASP A 45 13.50 -0.36 -0.26
C ASP A 45 12.81 -0.22 -1.62
N GLY A 46 11.66 -0.87 -1.80
CA GLY A 46 10.88 -0.85 -3.02
C GLY A 46 11.38 -1.82 -4.09
N ILE A 47 12.33 -2.72 -3.74
CA ILE A 47 12.93 -3.68 -4.68
C ILE A 47 12.43 -5.09 -4.34
N PHE A 48 11.55 -5.61 -5.18
CA PHE A 48 11.08 -6.99 -5.05
C PHE A 48 12.14 -7.94 -5.61
N PRO A 49 12.53 -8.99 -4.86
CA PRO A 49 13.44 -10.02 -5.35
C PRO A 49 12.92 -10.70 -6.62
N THR A 50 13.83 -11.21 -7.42
CA THR A 50 13.46 -12.03 -8.57
C THR A 50 12.72 -13.29 -8.10
N GLU A 51 11.61 -13.61 -8.73
CA GLU A 51 10.84 -14.82 -8.44
C GLU A 51 11.63 -16.09 -8.62
N ALA A 52 11.26 -17.13 -7.88
CA ALA A 52 11.99 -18.39 -7.76
C ALA A 52 13.46 -18.22 -7.37
N SER A 53 13.89 -17.03 -6.90
CA SER A 53 15.24 -16.86 -6.37
C SER A 53 15.39 -17.56 -5.02
N GLN A 54 16.63 -17.93 -4.67
CA GLN A 54 16.94 -18.58 -3.40
C GLN A 54 16.55 -17.70 -2.21
N TRP A 55 15.91 -18.29 -1.21
CA TRP A 55 15.37 -17.65 -0.02
C TRP A 55 16.44 -16.94 0.86
N ASN A 56 17.71 -17.36 0.82
CA ASN A 56 18.78 -16.89 1.72
C ASN A 56 19.81 -15.96 1.04
N LEU A 57 19.45 -15.28 -0.05
CA LEU A 57 20.33 -14.31 -0.71
C LEU A 57 20.33 -12.96 0.05
N ALA A 58 21.30 -12.11 -0.27
CA ALA A 58 21.55 -10.85 0.44
C ALA A 58 20.45 -9.78 0.27
N ASP A 59 19.62 -9.89 -0.75
CA ASP A 59 18.46 -9.05 -1.03
C ASP A 59 17.20 -9.45 -0.24
N LYS A 60 17.36 -10.25 0.81
CA LYS A 60 16.29 -10.78 1.65
C LYS A 60 16.70 -10.80 3.13
N VAL A 61 15.70 -10.81 3.99
CA VAL A 61 15.85 -11.18 5.39
C VAL A 61 15.42 -12.62 5.56
N SER A 62 16.35 -13.47 6.02
CA SER A 62 16.11 -14.90 6.18
C SER A 62 16.41 -15.38 7.60
N TRP A 63 15.67 -16.38 8.09
CA TRP A 63 15.84 -16.92 9.44
C TRP A 63 15.32 -18.36 9.54
N ASN A 64 15.65 -19.00 10.68
CA ASN A 64 15.10 -20.30 11.05
C ASN A 64 14.20 -20.18 12.27
N GLY A 65 13.14 -20.98 12.31
CA GLY A 65 12.19 -20.99 13.42
C GLY A 65 11.10 -19.91 13.38
N LYS A 66 10.00 -20.14 14.07
CA LYS A 66 8.77 -19.31 13.99
C LYS A 66 8.72 -18.15 14.99
N GLY A 67 9.81 -17.77 15.61
CA GLY A 67 9.79 -16.78 16.71
C GLY A 67 10.06 -15.33 16.29
N ASN A 68 10.59 -15.10 15.09
CA ASN A 68 10.90 -13.75 14.60
C ASN A 68 9.65 -13.03 14.10
N ARG A 69 9.60 -11.73 14.37
CA ARG A 69 8.59 -10.78 13.89
C ARG A 69 9.27 -9.57 13.34
N PHE A 70 8.84 -9.12 12.17
CA PHE A 70 9.33 -7.90 11.53
C PHE A 70 8.20 -6.89 11.52
N VAL A 71 8.43 -5.72 12.11
CA VAL A 71 7.41 -4.70 12.34
C VAL A 71 7.68 -3.51 11.44
N PHE A 72 6.68 -3.13 10.68
CA PHE A 72 6.63 -1.95 9.82
C PHE A 72 5.85 -0.86 10.55
N ALA A 73 6.52 0.23 10.91
CA ALA A 73 5.93 1.40 11.53
C ALA A 73 5.66 2.48 10.49
N PHE A 74 4.44 2.98 10.41
CA PHE A 74 4.03 3.97 9.41
C PHE A 74 4.25 5.42 9.86
N GLY A 75 4.63 5.64 11.12
CA GLY A 75 4.80 6.99 11.68
C GLY A 75 3.49 7.69 12.01
N ASP A 76 2.41 7.38 11.31
CA ASP A 76 1.06 7.95 11.51
C ASP A 76 -0.02 6.87 11.38
N LEU A 77 -1.28 7.24 11.61
CA LEU A 77 -2.41 6.34 11.36
C LEU A 77 -2.76 6.35 9.88
N TYR A 78 -2.75 5.18 9.25
CA TYR A 78 -3.15 4.98 7.86
C TYR A 78 -4.28 3.97 7.79
N ARG A 79 -5.18 4.16 6.85
CA ARG A 79 -6.08 3.14 6.36
C ARG A 79 -5.35 2.38 5.27
N ILE A 80 -4.96 1.13 5.54
CA ILE A 80 -4.27 0.27 4.58
C ILE A 80 -5.31 -0.28 3.61
N ASP A 81 -5.10 -0.05 2.32
CA ASP A 81 -5.97 -0.51 1.25
C ASP A 81 -5.42 -1.75 0.55
N SER A 82 -4.09 -1.85 0.37
CA SER A 82 -3.46 -3.03 -0.20
C SER A 82 -2.07 -3.30 0.37
N VAL A 83 -1.62 -4.53 0.17
CA VAL A 83 -0.29 -5.04 0.50
C VAL A 83 0.28 -5.74 -0.75
N ARG A 84 1.54 -5.48 -1.05
CA ARG A 84 2.35 -6.27 -1.97
C ARG A 84 3.56 -6.79 -1.21
N LEU A 85 3.83 -8.09 -1.28
CA LEU A 85 4.90 -8.71 -0.50
C LEU A 85 5.61 -9.79 -1.32
N SER A 86 6.90 -9.99 -1.01
CA SER A 86 7.68 -11.11 -1.53
C SER A 86 8.17 -11.96 -0.37
N VAL A 87 7.80 -13.24 -0.37
CA VAL A 87 8.12 -14.21 0.69
C VAL A 87 8.56 -15.54 0.08
N ASP A 88 9.18 -16.42 0.88
CA ASP A 88 9.46 -17.80 0.47
C ASP A 88 8.15 -18.59 0.42
N ASN A 89 7.79 -19.09 -0.77
CA ASN A 89 6.45 -19.59 -1.08
C ASN A 89 6.11 -20.94 -0.41
N ASN A 90 7.09 -21.77 -0.12
CA ASN A 90 6.81 -23.05 0.56
C ASN A 90 6.42 -22.88 2.04
N ASP A 91 6.36 -21.63 2.51
CA ASP A 91 6.09 -21.27 3.91
C ASP A 91 4.77 -20.50 4.09
N GLY A 92 4.27 -20.54 5.32
CA GLY A 92 3.10 -19.77 5.73
C GLY A 92 3.49 -18.55 6.55
N TYR A 93 2.80 -17.41 6.30
CA TYR A 93 3.02 -16.16 7.02
C TYR A 93 1.71 -15.55 7.51
N LEU A 94 1.77 -14.87 8.65
CA LEU A 94 0.69 -14.06 9.19
C LEU A 94 1.13 -12.60 9.24
N LEU A 95 0.33 -11.72 8.62
CA LEU A 95 0.42 -10.30 8.82
C LEU A 95 -0.66 -9.88 9.84
N GLU A 96 -0.24 -9.11 10.85
CA GLU A 96 -1.13 -8.54 11.85
C GLU A 96 -0.96 -7.03 11.89
N TYR A 97 -2.03 -6.30 12.20
CA TYR A 97 -2.02 -4.85 12.32
C TYR A 97 -2.30 -4.38 13.74
N SER A 98 -1.86 -3.18 14.06
CA SER A 98 -2.09 -2.52 15.34
C SER A 98 -2.13 -0.99 15.17
N THR A 99 -2.93 -0.31 15.99
CA THR A 99 -2.96 1.15 16.09
C THR A 99 -2.10 1.69 17.23
N ASP A 100 -1.72 0.85 18.20
CA ASP A 100 -1.10 1.26 19.48
C ASP A 100 0.12 0.42 19.88
N TYR A 101 0.54 -0.55 19.05
CA TYR A 101 1.62 -1.50 19.31
C TYR A 101 1.33 -2.51 20.43
N SER A 102 0.19 -2.46 21.10
CA SER A 102 -0.16 -3.33 22.22
C SER A 102 -1.14 -4.43 21.84
N ALA A 103 -2.23 -4.08 21.17
CA ALA A 103 -3.22 -5.00 20.65
C ALA A 103 -2.99 -5.27 19.16
N TRP A 104 -2.96 -6.55 18.79
CA TRP A 104 -2.72 -6.99 17.43
C TRP A 104 -3.89 -7.83 16.93
N ALA A 105 -4.30 -7.58 15.70
CA ALA A 105 -5.34 -8.34 15.00
C ALA A 105 -4.84 -8.80 13.63
N SER A 106 -5.36 -9.92 13.16
CA SER A 106 -5.01 -10.46 11.84
C SER A 106 -5.41 -9.49 10.73
N LEU A 107 -4.47 -9.20 9.83
CA LEU A 107 -4.71 -8.48 8.59
C LEU A 107 -4.96 -9.47 7.45
N LEU A 108 -3.98 -10.31 7.16
CA LEU A 108 -4.07 -11.38 6.17
C LEU A 108 -3.15 -12.55 6.53
N THR A 109 -3.41 -13.71 5.94
CA THR A 109 -2.57 -14.91 6.06
C THR A 109 -2.13 -15.35 4.66
N VAL A 110 -0.84 -15.58 4.50
CA VAL A 110 -0.26 -16.26 3.33
C VAL A 110 -0.11 -17.72 3.72
N SER A 111 -0.86 -18.60 3.08
CA SER A 111 -0.69 -20.05 3.26
C SER A 111 0.44 -20.55 2.39
N SER A 112 1.18 -21.56 2.82
CA SER A 112 2.21 -22.19 2.01
C SER A 112 1.64 -22.68 0.67
N GLY A 113 2.33 -22.38 -0.43
CA GLY A 113 1.91 -22.74 -1.79
C GLY A 113 0.79 -21.88 -2.37
N VAL A 114 0.45 -20.74 -1.75
CA VAL A 114 -0.37 -19.69 -2.36
C VAL A 114 0.53 -18.84 -3.27
N GLY A 115 0.02 -18.49 -4.46
CA GLY A 115 0.81 -17.79 -5.49
C GLY A 115 1.12 -18.70 -6.67
N GLU A 116 2.05 -18.29 -7.50
CA GLU A 116 2.34 -18.99 -8.76
C GLU A 116 3.67 -19.76 -8.77
N ILE A 117 4.57 -19.45 -7.84
CA ILE A 117 5.87 -20.09 -7.71
C ILE A 117 5.77 -21.26 -6.73
N SER A 118 6.35 -22.40 -7.07
CA SER A 118 6.28 -23.61 -6.24
C SER A 118 7.40 -23.71 -5.19
N TRP A 119 8.44 -22.90 -5.27
CA TRP A 119 9.56 -22.82 -4.32
C TRP A 119 10.36 -21.53 -4.52
N GLY A 120 11.03 -21.06 -3.46
CA GLY A 120 11.79 -19.82 -3.49
C GLY A 120 10.88 -18.60 -3.35
N MET A 121 11.43 -17.44 -3.63
CA MET A 121 10.70 -16.17 -3.45
C MET A 121 9.55 -16.05 -4.45
N ASP A 122 8.39 -15.68 -3.95
CA ASP A 122 7.19 -15.36 -4.72
C ASP A 122 6.68 -13.98 -4.34
N THR A 123 6.36 -13.16 -5.33
CA THR A 123 5.78 -11.83 -5.13
C THR A 123 4.28 -11.90 -5.32
N MET A 124 3.54 -11.46 -4.32
CA MET A 124 2.08 -11.51 -4.29
C MET A 124 1.50 -10.14 -3.93
N ALA A 125 0.34 -9.81 -4.48
CA ALA A 125 -0.37 -8.57 -4.22
C ALA A 125 -1.84 -8.81 -3.88
N THR A 126 -2.38 -7.94 -3.03
CA THR A 126 -3.82 -7.94 -2.70
C THR A 126 -4.65 -7.02 -3.59
N ASP A 127 -4.00 -6.09 -4.33
CA ASP A 127 -4.66 -5.18 -5.27
C ASP A 127 -5.06 -5.93 -6.54
N PRO A 128 -6.35 -5.95 -6.93
CA PRO A 128 -6.80 -6.62 -8.15
C PRO A 128 -6.23 -6.05 -9.45
N SER A 129 -5.65 -4.86 -9.44
CA SER A 129 -5.01 -4.25 -10.61
C SER A 129 -3.53 -4.58 -10.74
N ASP A 130 -2.91 -5.19 -9.72
CA ASP A 130 -1.51 -5.61 -9.73
C ASP A 130 -1.36 -6.90 -10.54
N PRO A 131 -0.33 -7.05 -11.40
CA PRO A 131 -0.03 -8.28 -12.11
C PRO A 131 0.13 -9.50 -11.19
N GLU A 132 0.67 -9.29 -9.99
CA GLU A 132 0.91 -10.33 -8.97
C GLU A 132 -0.31 -10.52 -8.05
N HIS A 133 -1.53 -10.20 -8.51
CA HIS A 133 -2.72 -10.30 -7.69
C HIS A 133 -3.08 -11.72 -7.32
N VAL A 134 -3.18 -11.98 -6.02
CA VAL A 134 -3.62 -13.27 -5.44
C VAL A 134 -4.91 -13.05 -4.67
N SER A 135 -6.04 -13.50 -5.21
CA SER A 135 -7.38 -13.27 -4.62
C SER A 135 -7.56 -13.87 -3.23
N GLN A 136 -6.82 -14.92 -2.89
CA GLN A 136 -6.82 -15.58 -1.56
C GLN A 136 -6.27 -14.67 -0.46
N LEU A 137 -5.49 -13.63 -0.80
CA LEU A 137 -4.91 -12.68 0.14
C LEU A 137 -5.81 -11.47 0.39
N ALA A 138 -7.01 -11.41 -0.22
CA ALA A 138 -7.92 -10.29 -0.06
C ALA A 138 -8.29 -10.04 1.41
N PHE A 139 -8.23 -8.78 1.83
CA PHE A 139 -8.63 -8.35 3.16
C PHE A 139 -9.51 -7.09 3.09
N THR A 140 -10.23 -6.82 4.17
CA THR A 140 -10.96 -5.56 4.31
C THR A 140 -10.00 -4.47 4.80
N PRO A 141 -9.95 -3.27 4.19
CA PRO A 141 -9.09 -2.17 4.64
C PRO A 141 -9.17 -1.90 6.13
N ARG A 142 -8.02 -1.65 6.77
CA ARG A 142 -7.88 -1.47 8.21
C ARG A 142 -7.05 -0.24 8.54
N GLU A 143 -7.44 0.44 9.61
CA GLU A 143 -6.60 1.49 10.18
C GLU A 143 -5.48 0.89 11.02
N ALA A 144 -4.24 1.32 10.73
CA ALA A 144 -3.04 0.85 11.40
C ALA A 144 -1.98 1.94 11.53
N ARG A 145 -1.18 1.86 12.58
CA ARG A 145 0.13 2.53 12.73
C ARG A 145 1.27 1.55 12.54
N TYR A 146 0.99 0.26 12.70
CA TYR A 146 1.96 -0.81 12.65
C TYR A 146 1.37 -2.01 11.96
N VAL A 147 2.19 -2.67 11.16
CA VAL A 147 1.95 -4.04 10.69
C VAL A 147 3.16 -4.87 11.08
N ARG A 148 2.94 -6.11 11.49
CA ARG A 148 4.01 -7.09 11.68
C ARG A 148 3.76 -8.33 10.85
N ILE A 149 4.86 -8.95 10.39
CA ILE A 149 4.85 -10.23 9.71
C ILE A 149 5.62 -11.25 10.52
N GLN A 150 5.13 -12.48 10.55
CA GLN A 150 5.78 -13.62 11.19
C GLN A 150 5.49 -14.91 10.42
N ALA A 151 6.41 -15.87 10.47
CA ALA A 151 6.20 -17.21 9.93
C ALA A 151 5.24 -18.01 10.82
N THR A 152 4.34 -18.78 10.19
CA THR A 152 3.33 -19.59 10.89
C THR A 152 3.40 -21.07 10.56
N ASP A 153 3.84 -21.41 9.32
CA ASP A 153 3.95 -22.79 8.84
C ASP A 153 5.14 -22.91 7.88
N GLY A 154 5.53 -24.12 7.51
CA GLY A 154 6.57 -24.39 6.53
C GLY A 154 7.71 -25.25 7.05
N ASP A 155 8.85 -25.22 6.35
CA ASP A 155 9.99 -26.11 6.54
C ASP A 155 11.01 -25.64 7.59
N ASN A 156 10.71 -24.57 8.31
CA ASN A 156 11.55 -23.95 9.33
C ASN A 156 12.67 -23.04 8.79
N SER A 157 12.67 -22.71 7.51
CA SER A 157 13.62 -21.82 6.83
C SER A 157 12.83 -20.75 6.10
N TYR A 158 12.76 -19.54 6.63
CA TYR A 158 11.83 -18.49 6.22
C TYR A 158 12.55 -17.31 5.62
N SER A 159 11.88 -16.59 4.72
CA SER A 159 12.43 -15.39 4.13
C SER A 159 11.35 -14.35 3.74
N ILE A 160 11.73 -13.08 3.85
CA ILE A 160 10.99 -11.93 3.33
C ILE A 160 11.94 -11.10 2.49
N GLY A 161 11.51 -10.72 1.28
CA GLY A 161 12.27 -9.82 0.41
C GLY A 161 11.82 -8.36 0.53
N GLU A 162 10.54 -8.10 0.35
CA GLU A 162 9.95 -6.76 0.39
C GLU A 162 8.52 -6.84 0.93
N VAL A 163 8.06 -5.82 1.65
CA VAL A 163 6.65 -5.64 2.00
C VAL A 163 6.25 -4.18 1.81
N ALA A 164 5.48 -3.92 0.78
CA ALA A 164 4.96 -2.59 0.45
C ALA A 164 3.48 -2.47 0.82
N PHE A 165 3.09 -1.30 1.30
CA PHE A 165 1.72 -0.98 1.67
C PHE A 165 1.25 0.22 0.87
N THR A 166 -0.03 0.20 0.47
CA THR A 166 -0.70 1.38 -0.07
C THR A 166 -1.93 1.72 0.77
N GLY A 167 -2.27 3.00 0.79
CA GLY A 167 -3.41 3.44 1.58
C GLY A 167 -3.47 4.96 1.70
N GLU A 168 -4.39 5.41 2.53
CA GLU A 168 -4.62 6.82 2.80
C GLU A 168 -4.35 7.12 4.27
N ARG A 169 -3.81 8.31 4.56
CA ARG A 169 -3.68 8.76 5.94
C ARG A 169 -5.07 8.86 6.56
N ALA A 170 -5.29 8.18 7.66
CA ALA A 170 -6.56 8.27 8.37
C ALA A 170 -6.66 9.66 9.02
N ASP A 171 -7.68 10.42 8.63
CA ASP A 171 -7.95 11.72 9.22
C ASP A 171 -8.34 11.54 10.70
N ASN A 172 -7.46 11.95 11.60
CA ASN A 172 -7.72 12.00 13.05
C ASN A 172 -8.77 13.09 13.42
N GLY A 173 -9.79 13.29 12.58
CA GLY A 173 -10.80 14.33 12.80
C GLY A 173 -10.25 15.78 12.72
N SER A 174 -9.02 15.95 12.30
CA SER A 174 -8.45 17.25 12.00
C SER A 174 -8.94 17.67 10.61
N THR A 175 -9.94 18.51 10.59
CA THR A 175 -10.38 19.23 9.40
C THR A 175 -9.33 20.26 9.00
N ASN A 176 -8.11 19.81 8.65
CA ASN A 176 -7.27 20.65 7.82
C ASN A 176 -7.91 20.60 6.43
N PRO A 177 -8.49 21.70 5.96
CA PRO A 177 -9.01 21.73 4.61
C PRO A 177 -7.82 21.37 3.69
N VAL A 178 -7.94 20.24 2.99
CA VAL A 178 -7.05 19.93 1.87
C VAL A 178 -7.05 21.19 1.00
N PRO A 179 -5.89 21.81 0.71
CA PRO A 179 -5.87 22.98 -0.15
C PRO A 179 -6.58 22.61 -1.45
N GLU A 180 -7.73 23.24 -1.69
CA GLU A 180 -8.51 22.96 -2.90
C GLU A 180 -7.57 23.09 -4.10
N PRO A 181 -7.51 22.08 -5.00
CA PRO A 181 -6.63 22.15 -6.14
C PRO A 181 -6.78 23.49 -6.81
N ALA A 182 -5.67 24.13 -7.19
CA ALA A 182 -5.67 25.44 -7.85
C ALA A 182 -6.63 25.55 -9.07
N GLY A 183 -7.24 24.41 -9.45
CA GLY A 183 -8.33 24.30 -10.41
C GLY A 183 -9.55 25.18 -10.12
N LEU A 184 -9.97 25.33 -8.86
CA LEU A 184 -11.10 26.22 -8.53
C LEU A 184 -10.72 27.69 -8.72
N ALA A 185 -9.49 28.07 -8.38
CA ALA A 185 -8.99 29.41 -8.64
C ALA A 185 -8.87 29.70 -10.15
N LEU A 186 -8.45 28.73 -10.94
CA LEU A 186 -8.40 28.82 -12.41
C LEU A 186 -9.79 28.91 -13.03
N ILE A 187 -10.77 28.17 -12.53
CA ILE A 187 -12.17 28.25 -12.99
C ILE A 187 -12.75 29.63 -12.67
N ALA A 188 -12.52 30.14 -11.44
CA ALA A 188 -12.97 31.48 -11.05
C ALA A 188 -12.34 32.58 -11.90
N LEU A 189 -11.03 32.50 -12.19
CA LEU A 189 -10.32 33.41 -13.10
C LEU A 189 -10.84 33.31 -14.54
N GLY A 190 -11.13 32.10 -15.02
CA GLY A 190 -11.70 31.88 -16.37
C GLY A 190 -13.10 32.50 -16.50
N LEU A 191 -13.95 32.34 -15.50
CA LEU A 191 -15.30 32.95 -15.46
C LEU A 191 -15.24 34.48 -15.37
N ALA A 192 -14.34 35.03 -14.56
CA ALA A 192 -14.12 36.49 -14.47
C ALA A 192 -13.61 37.06 -15.80
N GLY A 193 -12.69 36.38 -16.48
CA GLY A 193 -12.18 36.77 -17.80
C GLY A 193 -13.26 36.80 -18.89
N MET A 194 -14.17 35.83 -18.90
CA MET A 194 -15.30 35.79 -19.84
C MET A 194 -16.31 36.92 -19.55
N GLY A 195 -16.55 37.27 -18.28
CA GLY A 195 -17.42 38.39 -17.90
C GLY A 195 -16.89 39.75 -18.36
N LEU A 196 -15.57 39.97 -18.27
CA LEU A 196 -14.91 41.20 -18.73
C LEU A 196 -14.88 41.30 -20.25
N ALA A 197 -14.67 40.19 -20.99
CA ALA A 197 -14.69 40.17 -22.46
C ALA A 197 -16.08 40.52 -23.01
N ARG A 198 -17.16 40.16 -22.32
CA ARG A 198 -18.53 40.45 -22.73
C ARG A 198 -18.88 41.93 -22.58
N ARG A 199 -18.31 42.64 -21.58
CA ARG A 199 -18.52 44.08 -21.35
C ARG A 199 -17.88 44.98 -22.39
N ARG A 200 -16.85 44.51 -23.12
CA ARG A 200 -16.17 45.31 -24.15
C ARG A 200 -16.85 45.25 -25.51
N ARG A 201 -17.95 44.52 -25.67
CA ARG A 201 -18.69 44.36 -26.94
C ARG A 201 -20.06 45.06 -26.94
N VAL A 202 -20.30 45.96 -26.03
CA VAL A 202 -21.48 46.83 -26.02
C VAL A 202 -21.04 48.28 -26.30
#